data_c2f1a232ce92ac178e2dd50fbaabbe37
#
_entry.id   c2f1a232ce92ac178e2dd50fbaabbe37
#
_cell.length_a   1.000
_cell.length_b   1.000
_cell.length_c   1.000
_cell.angle_alpha   90.00
_cell.angle_beta   90.00
_cell.angle_gamma   90.00
#
_symmetry.space_group_name_H-M   'P 1'
#
loop_
_entity.id
_entity.type
_entity.pdbx_description
1 polymer ?
#
loop_
_entity_poly.entity_id
_entity_poly.type
_entity_poly.pdbx_seq_one_letter_code
_entity_poly.pdbx_strand_id
1 'polypeptide(L)'
;LKKFSDTGERLPVIGMGTWITFNVGNIIQTRNQRTQVLGTFFKLGGGLVDSSPMYGSAEEVLGYALDRLGRPQPSLFSATKVWTPFPSRGEWQIEESHKLWGLQQFDLYQIHNLVAWEHHLQTLQQHKQEGTIRYIGVTTSHGRRHQELEQIIQTQPIDFVQLTYNILDREVERRLLPAAIEKGVAVIANRPF
;
A
#
# COMPACT_ATOMS: atom_id res chain seq x y z
N LEU A 1 7.88 4.48 16.11
CA LEU A 1 7.40 5.37 15.04
C LEU A 1 8.58 5.97 14.29
N LYS A 2 8.54 5.97 12.96
CA LYS A 2 9.54 6.58 12.09
C LYS A 2 8.91 7.71 11.30
N LYS A 3 9.58 8.87 11.23
CA LYS A 3 9.19 10.00 10.39
C LYS A 3 9.39 9.61 8.92
N PHE A 4 8.43 9.90 8.04
CA PHE A 4 8.49 9.53 6.63
C PHE A 4 8.17 10.69 5.66
N SER A 5 7.70 11.82 6.17
CA SER A 5 7.37 12.98 5.35
C SER A 5 7.91 14.27 5.94
N ASP A 6 8.00 15.32 5.12
CA ASP A 6 8.41 16.66 5.57
C ASP A 6 7.38 17.28 6.52
N THR A 7 6.13 16.82 6.51
CA THR A 7 5.09 17.23 7.46
C THR A 7 5.35 16.76 8.89
N GLY A 8 6.34 15.86 9.09
CA GLY A 8 6.65 15.29 10.41
C GLY A 8 5.79 14.11 10.80
N GLU A 9 4.90 13.64 9.93
CA GLU A 9 4.07 12.47 10.18
C GLU A 9 4.92 11.23 10.44
N ARG A 10 4.45 10.39 11.38
CA ARG A 10 5.18 9.20 11.85
C ARG A 10 4.33 7.96 11.70
N LEU A 11 4.92 6.89 11.17
CA LEU A 11 4.30 5.58 11.10
C LEU A 11 5.01 4.56 12.00
N PRO A 12 4.28 3.54 12.50
CA PRO A 12 4.90 2.34 13.04
C PRO A 12 5.84 1.72 12.00
N VAL A 13 6.98 1.21 12.46
CA VAL A 13 7.98 0.61 11.55
C VAL A 13 7.56 -0.76 11.02
N ILE A 14 6.58 -1.40 11.65
CA ILE A 14 6.02 -2.68 11.22
C ILE A 14 4.64 -2.43 10.62
N GLY A 15 4.46 -2.84 9.37
CA GLY A 15 3.20 -2.88 8.65
C GLY A 15 2.66 -4.29 8.50
N MET A 16 1.36 -4.42 8.25
CA MET A 16 0.69 -5.68 7.98
C MET A 16 0.37 -5.79 6.48
N GLY A 17 0.99 -6.75 5.79
CA GLY A 17 0.60 -7.15 4.44
C GLY A 17 -0.51 -8.21 4.48
N THR A 18 -1.39 -8.19 3.48
CA THR A 18 -2.58 -9.06 3.45
C THR A 18 -2.53 -10.15 2.38
N TRP A 19 -1.50 -10.19 1.56
CA TRP A 19 -1.36 -11.19 0.51
C TRP A 19 -1.42 -12.61 1.10
N ILE A 20 -2.23 -13.49 0.50
CA ILE A 20 -2.52 -14.87 0.94
C ILE A 20 -3.27 -14.90 2.28
N THR A 21 -2.78 -14.20 3.31
CA THR A 21 -3.29 -14.33 4.68
C THR A 21 -4.72 -13.85 4.86
N PHE A 22 -5.16 -12.83 4.10
CA PHE A 22 -6.54 -12.32 4.12
C PHE A 22 -7.38 -12.80 2.93
N ASN A 23 -6.83 -13.54 1.99
CA ASN A 23 -7.59 -14.15 0.89
C ASN A 23 -8.31 -15.43 1.37
N VAL A 24 -9.34 -15.26 2.18
CA VAL A 24 -10.06 -16.36 2.86
C VAL A 24 -11.52 -16.51 2.40
N GLY A 25 -11.93 -15.78 1.36
CA GLY A 25 -13.27 -15.85 0.80
C GLY A 25 -14.36 -15.44 1.80
N ASN A 26 -15.53 -16.15 1.76
CA ASN A 26 -16.73 -15.76 2.49
C ASN A 26 -16.97 -16.58 3.77
N ILE A 27 -16.01 -17.38 4.21
CA ILE A 27 -16.17 -18.22 5.40
C ILE A 27 -16.11 -17.33 6.65
N ILE A 28 -17.25 -17.17 7.33
CA ILE A 28 -17.42 -16.28 8.49
C ILE A 28 -16.41 -16.58 9.60
N GLN A 29 -16.15 -17.84 9.88
CA GLN A 29 -15.20 -18.23 10.92
C GLN A 29 -13.78 -17.71 10.63
N THR A 30 -13.30 -17.87 9.41
CA THR A 30 -11.96 -17.38 9.00
C THR A 30 -11.92 -15.87 8.94
N ARG A 31 -12.98 -15.19 8.47
CA ARG A 31 -13.09 -13.72 8.53
C ARG A 31 -13.02 -13.20 9.96
N ASN A 32 -13.71 -13.85 10.91
CA ASN A 32 -13.63 -13.49 12.33
C ASN A 32 -12.22 -13.67 12.90
N GLN A 33 -11.49 -14.71 12.50
CA GLN A 33 -10.09 -14.90 12.89
C GLN A 33 -9.22 -13.76 12.34
N ARG A 34 -9.42 -13.32 11.09
CA ARG A 34 -8.69 -12.17 10.50
C ARG A 34 -9.05 -10.87 11.21
N THR A 35 -10.29 -10.70 11.62
CA THR A 35 -10.72 -9.57 12.46
C THR A 35 -9.96 -9.52 13.79
N GLN A 36 -9.79 -10.65 14.46
CA GLN A 36 -9.04 -10.74 15.72
C GLN A 36 -7.54 -10.41 15.49
N VAL A 37 -6.94 -10.90 14.40
CA VAL A 37 -5.55 -10.59 14.04
C VAL A 37 -5.39 -9.09 13.82
N LEU A 38 -6.27 -8.47 13.03
CA LEU A 38 -6.23 -7.03 12.75
C LEU A 38 -6.44 -6.19 14.02
N GLY A 39 -7.40 -6.57 14.86
CA GLY A 39 -7.65 -5.91 16.14
C GLY A 39 -6.45 -6.01 17.09
N THR A 40 -5.80 -7.17 17.16
CA THR A 40 -4.57 -7.36 17.95
C THR A 40 -3.42 -6.50 17.40
N PHE A 41 -3.27 -6.42 16.07
CA PHE A 41 -2.28 -5.57 15.42
C PHE A 41 -2.44 -4.10 15.83
N PHE A 42 -3.66 -3.55 15.76
CA PHE A 42 -3.92 -2.17 16.21
C PHE A 42 -3.68 -1.99 17.71
N LYS A 43 -4.14 -2.93 18.53
CA LYS A 43 -3.95 -2.90 19.99
C LYS A 43 -2.46 -2.85 20.39
N LEU A 44 -1.59 -3.48 19.62
CA LEU A 44 -0.14 -3.50 19.83
C LEU A 44 0.57 -2.29 19.19
N GLY A 45 -0.15 -1.30 18.68
CA GLY A 45 0.41 -0.08 18.10
C GLY A 45 0.77 -0.19 16.61
N GLY A 46 0.29 -1.21 15.93
CA GLY A 46 0.37 -1.29 14.47
C GLY A 46 -0.54 -0.26 13.81
N GLY A 47 -0.21 0.14 12.57
CA GLY A 47 -1.00 1.13 11.85
C GLY A 47 -1.09 0.87 10.36
N LEU A 48 0.02 0.72 9.66
CA LEU A 48 0.03 0.49 8.22
C LEU A 48 -0.54 -0.89 7.88
N VAL A 49 -1.61 -0.92 7.09
CA VAL A 49 -2.19 -2.15 6.52
C VAL A 49 -2.17 -2.04 5.00
N ASP A 50 -1.48 -2.97 4.35
CA ASP A 50 -1.25 -2.97 2.90
C ASP A 50 -1.98 -4.12 2.21
N SER A 51 -2.78 -3.78 1.19
CA SER A 51 -3.52 -4.74 0.36
C SER A 51 -3.38 -4.46 -1.14
N SER A 52 -4.17 -5.15 -1.95
CA SER A 52 -4.26 -4.95 -3.40
C SER A 52 -5.48 -5.66 -3.97
N PRO A 53 -6.14 -5.14 -5.02
CA PRO A 53 -7.13 -5.86 -5.81
C PRO A 53 -6.64 -7.20 -6.37
N MET A 54 -5.32 -7.35 -6.53
CA MET A 54 -4.68 -8.61 -6.96
C MET A 54 -4.80 -9.73 -5.91
N TYR A 55 -5.11 -9.41 -4.64
CA TYR A 55 -5.04 -10.35 -3.52
C TYR A 55 -6.37 -11.10 -3.26
N GLY A 56 -7.16 -11.33 -4.31
CA GLY A 56 -8.42 -12.05 -4.24
C GLY A 56 -9.43 -11.36 -3.32
N SER A 57 -9.90 -12.03 -2.28
CA SER A 57 -10.89 -11.49 -1.34
C SER A 57 -10.29 -10.62 -0.22
N ALA A 58 -8.99 -10.31 -0.24
CA ALA A 58 -8.32 -9.67 0.89
C ALA A 58 -8.92 -8.30 1.26
N GLU A 59 -9.25 -7.45 0.27
CA GLU A 59 -9.84 -6.14 0.52
C GLU A 59 -11.26 -6.24 1.10
N GLU A 60 -12.06 -7.17 0.61
CA GLU A 60 -13.40 -7.45 1.16
C GLU A 60 -13.32 -7.96 2.60
N VAL A 61 -12.36 -8.84 2.91
CA VAL A 61 -12.14 -9.35 4.27
C VAL A 61 -11.63 -8.25 5.20
N LEU A 62 -10.81 -7.32 4.70
CA LEU A 62 -10.40 -6.13 5.47
C LEU A 62 -11.59 -5.23 5.78
N GLY A 63 -12.43 -4.93 4.80
CA GLY A 63 -13.65 -4.15 5.01
C GLY A 63 -14.57 -4.78 6.06
N TYR A 64 -14.79 -6.09 5.97
CA TYR A 64 -15.52 -6.86 6.98
C TYR A 64 -14.90 -6.74 8.38
N ALA A 65 -13.58 -6.83 8.48
CA ALA A 65 -12.88 -6.73 9.75
C ALA A 65 -12.96 -5.32 10.35
N LEU A 66 -12.78 -4.28 9.53
CA LEU A 66 -12.88 -2.89 9.95
C LEU A 66 -14.27 -2.54 10.47
N ASP A 67 -15.35 -3.02 9.83
CA ASP A 67 -16.72 -2.84 10.31
C ASP A 67 -16.91 -3.41 11.72
N ARG A 68 -16.40 -4.62 11.96
CA ARG A 68 -16.55 -5.29 13.26
C ARG A 68 -15.70 -4.70 14.37
N LEU A 69 -14.57 -4.08 14.03
CA LEU A 69 -13.70 -3.39 14.98
C LEU A 69 -14.19 -1.97 15.30
N GLY A 70 -15.19 -1.50 14.56
CA GLY A 70 -15.70 -0.13 14.62
C GLY A 70 -14.91 0.84 13.76
N ARG A 71 -15.62 1.74 13.08
CA ARG A 71 -15.05 2.79 12.24
C ARG A 71 -15.32 4.17 12.87
N PRO A 72 -14.42 5.14 12.74
CA PRO A 72 -13.08 5.06 12.17
C PRO A 72 -12.07 4.34 13.07
N GLN A 73 -11.01 3.75 12.47
CA GLN A 73 -9.87 3.19 13.20
C GLN A 73 -8.76 4.26 13.27
N PRO A 74 -8.55 4.94 14.41
CA PRO A 74 -7.65 6.10 14.49
C PRO A 74 -6.19 5.79 14.18
N SER A 75 -5.79 4.52 14.35
CA SER A 75 -4.42 4.08 14.07
C SER A 75 -4.22 3.56 12.66
N LEU A 76 -5.28 3.41 11.85
CA LEU A 76 -5.18 2.87 10.51
C LEU A 76 -4.46 3.86 9.58
N PHE A 77 -3.37 3.41 8.98
CA PHE A 77 -2.79 3.96 7.77
C PHE A 77 -3.10 2.98 6.64
N SER A 78 -4.07 3.32 5.83
CA SER A 78 -4.62 2.46 4.78
C SER A 78 -3.77 2.53 3.51
N ALA A 79 -3.29 1.38 3.03
CA ALA A 79 -2.52 1.28 1.81
C ALA A 79 -3.11 0.22 0.88
N THR A 80 -3.35 0.58 -0.37
CA THR A 80 -3.77 -0.36 -1.43
C THR A 80 -3.13 -0.01 -2.76
N LYS A 81 -3.56 -0.68 -3.85
CA LYS A 81 -2.88 -0.59 -5.14
C LYS A 81 -3.86 -0.61 -6.31
N VAL A 82 -3.44 -0.02 -7.43
CA VAL A 82 -4.05 -0.29 -8.75
C VAL A 82 -3.22 -1.35 -9.46
N TRP A 83 -3.90 -2.34 -10.05
CA TRP A 83 -3.25 -3.43 -10.78
C TRP A 83 -4.06 -3.84 -12.01
N THR A 84 -3.83 -3.18 -13.11
CA THR A 84 -4.45 -3.48 -14.40
C THR A 84 -3.68 -2.77 -15.53
N PRO A 85 -3.54 -3.37 -16.72
CA PRO A 85 -2.98 -2.68 -17.87
C PRO A 85 -3.99 -1.73 -18.54
N PHE A 86 -5.27 -1.74 -18.13
CA PHE A 86 -6.33 -0.98 -18.77
C PHE A 86 -6.72 0.25 -17.94
N PRO A 87 -6.64 1.47 -18.51
CA PRO A 87 -6.94 2.71 -17.83
C PRO A 87 -8.31 2.76 -17.13
N SER A 88 -9.39 2.52 -17.87
CA SER A 88 -10.76 2.56 -17.34
C SER A 88 -11.01 1.55 -16.21
N ARG A 89 -10.29 0.43 -16.25
CA ARG A 89 -10.36 -0.57 -15.18
C ARG A 89 -9.59 -0.13 -13.93
N GLY A 90 -8.60 0.76 -14.09
CA GLY A 90 -7.88 1.36 -12.96
C GLY A 90 -8.81 2.22 -12.10
N GLU A 91 -9.57 3.11 -12.71
CA GLU A 91 -10.60 3.90 -12.02
C GLU A 91 -11.60 3.02 -11.27
N TRP A 92 -12.15 2.02 -11.95
CA TRP A 92 -13.05 1.08 -11.32
C TRP A 92 -12.42 0.35 -10.11
N GLN A 93 -11.14 -0.04 -10.18
CA GLN A 93 -10.44 -0.66 -9.04
C GLN A 93 -10.32 0.31 -7.86
N ILE A 94 -10.05 1.59 -8.13
CA ILE A 94 -9.95 2.62 -7.08
C ILE A 94 -11.31 2.78 -6.38
N GLU A 95 -12.37 2.97 -7.14
CA GLU A 95 -13.74 3.08 -6.60
C GLU A 95 -14.15 1.84 -5.80
N GLU A 96 -13.86 0.65 -6.33
CA GLU A 96 -14.19 -0.60 -5.65
C GLU A 96 -13.38 -0.81 -4.36
N SER A 97 -12.10 -0.43 -4.33
CA SER A 97 -11.31 -0.46 -3.09
C SER A 97 -11.89 0.47 -2.02
N HIS A 98 -12.28 1.71 -2.39
CA HIS A 98 -12.96 2.63 -1.47
C HIS A 98 -14.23 2.01 -0.86
N LYS A 99 -15.04 1.39 -1.70
CA LYS A 99 -16.27 0.72 -1.30
C LYS A 99 -16.01 -0.50 -0.41
N LEU A 100 -15.08 -1.38 -0.80
CA LEU A 100 -14.74 -2.58 -0.04
C LEU A 100 -14.19 -2.26 1.35
N TRP A 101 -13.28 -1.30 1.44
CA TRP A 101 -12.73 -0.89 2.74
C TRP A 101 -13.66 0.05 3.51
N GLY A 102 -14.67 0.63 2.86
CA GLY A 102 -15.59 1.63 3.44
C GLY A 102 -14.88 2.92 3.87
N LEU A 103 -13.89 3.35 3.09
CA LEU A 103 -13.10 4.54 3.34
C LEU A 103 -13.42 5.64 2.32
N GLN A 104 -13.53 6.89 2.79
CA GLN A 104 -13.65 8.05 1.91
C GLN A 104 -12.30 8.52 1.37
N GLN A 105 -11.21 8.22 2.09
CA GLN A 105 -9.85 8.59 1.73
C GLN A 105 -8.91 7.44 2.09
N PHE A 106 -8.02 7.07 1.16
CA PHE A 106 -6.86 6.23 1.43
C PHE A 106 -5.65 7.06 1.83
N ASP A 107 -4.85 6.55 2.76
CA ASP A 107 -3.59 7.18 3.10
C ASP A 107 -2.56 7.00 1.98
N LEU A 108 -2.41 5.80 1.44
CA LEU A 108 -1.46 5.49 0.39
C LEU A 108 -2.11 4.66 -0.73
N TYR A 109 -2.03 5.15 -1.95
CA TYR A 109 -2.42 4.38 -3.13
C TYR A 109 -1.22 4.14 -4.04
N GLN A 110 -0.99 2.91 -4.47
CA GLN A 110 0.24 2.52 -5.14
C GLN A 110 -0.04 1.89 -6.51
N ILE A 111 0.90 2.04 -7.43
CA ILE A 111 0.88 1.33 -8.72
C ILE A 111 1.61 0.00 -8.56
N HIS A 112 0.86 -1.11 -8.67
CA HIS A 112 1.36 -2.45 -8.39
C HIS A 112 2.28 -2.97 -9.50
N ASN A 113 3.52 -3.29 -9.16
CA ASN A 113 4.53 -3.84 -10.08
C ASN A 113 4.75 -2.96 -11.33
N LEU A 114 4.57 -1.66 -11.23
CA LEU A 114 4.70 -0.68 -12.31
C LEU A 114 3.83 -0.98 -13.53
N VAL A 115 2.70 -1.65 -13.36
CA VAL A 115 1.80 -1.97 -14.48
C VAL A 115 1.12 -0.70 -14.96
N ALA A 116 1.33 -0.34 -16.25
CA ALA A 116 0.81 0.87 -16.89
C ALA A 116 1.01 2.15 -16.05
N TRP A 117 2.19 2.28 -15.43
CA TRP A 117 2.45 3.26 -14.40
C TRP A 117 2.30 4.71 -14.89
N GLU A 118 2.66 5.01 -16.14
CA GLU A 118 2.56 6.36 -16.70
C GLU A 118 1.11 6.87 -16.68
N HIS A 119 0.17 5.98 -17.01
CA HIS A 119 -1.24 6.31 -17.01
C HIS A 119 -1.80 6.38 -15.59
N HIS A 120 -1.57 5.34 -14.79
CA HIS A 120 -2.12 5.28 -13.44
C HIS A 120 -1.55 6.37 -12.53
N LEU A 121 -0.33 6.85 -12.78
CA LEU A 121 0.23 7.96 -12.01
C LEU A 121 -0.58 9.24 -12.21
N GLN A 122 -1.04 9.53 -13.42
CA GLN A 122 -1.90 10.69 -13.71
C GLN A 122 -3.25 10.57 -12.98
N THR A 123 -3.87 9.40 -13.04
CA THR A 123 -5.09 9.08 -12.30
C THR A 123 -4.92 9.29 -10.80
N LEU A 124 -3.87 8.72 -10.20
CA LEU A 124 -3.62 8.87 -8.77
C LEU A 124 -3.31 10.33 -8.37
N GLN A 125 -2.65 11.09 -9.24
CA GLN A 125 -2.43 12.54 -9.01
C GLN A 125 -3.75 13.32 -8.97
N GLN A 126 -4.70 12.99 -9.85
CA GLN A 126 -6.04 13.59 -9.81
C GLN A 126 -6.75 13.25 -8.50
N HIS A 127 -6.79 11.99 -8.09
CA HIS A 127 -7.37 11.56 -6.82
C HIS A 127 -6.71 12.23 -5.60
N LYS A 128 -5.39 12.47 -5.66
CA LYS A 128 -4.67 13.20 -4.62
C LYS A 128 -5.11 14.68 -4.57
N GLN A 129 -5.33 15.32 -5.71
CA GLN A 129 -5.86 16.69 -5.79
C GLN A 129 -7.30 16.79 -5.28
N GLU A 130 -8.12 15.79 -5.54
CA GLU A 130 -9.50 15.67 -5.08
C GLU A 130 -9.58 15.30 -3.58
N GLY A 131 -8.47 14.92 -2.97
CA GLY A 131 -8.39 14.57 -1.55
C GLY A 131 -8.90 13.17 -1.19
N THR A 132 -9.14 12.30 -2.18
CA THR A 132 -9.53 10.91 -1.94
C THR A 132 -8.33 10.00 -1.64
N ILE A 133 -7.12 10.48 -1.95
CA ILE A 133 -5.83 9.83 -1.66
C ILE A 133 -4.88 10.87 -1.05
N ARG A 134 -4.13 10.50 0.00
CA ARG A 134 -3.13 11.38 0.63
C ARG A 134 -1.76 11.26 -0.02
N TYR A 135 -1.30 10.04 -0.21
CA TYR A 135 0.04 9.72 -0.72
C TYR A 135 -0.02 8.77 -1.90
N ILE A 136 0.90 8.96 -2.84
CA ILE A 136 1.05 8.13 -4.04
C ILE A 136 2.34 7.34 -3.94
N GLY A 137 2.28 6.06 -4.33
CA GLY A 137 3.46 5.20 -4.40
C GLY A 137 3.52 4.33 -5.63
N VAL A 138 4.67 3.70 -5.79
CA VAL A 138 4.88 2.65 -6.80
C VAL A 138 5.50 1.42 -6.15
N THR A 139 5.24 0.24 -6.70
CA THR A 139 5.77 -1.00 -6.13
C THR A 139 6.48 -1.86 -7.15
N THR A 140 7.50 -2.57 -6.68
CA THR A 140 8.08 -3.72 -7.36
C THR A 140 8.26 -4.87 -6.39
N SER A 141 8.44 -6.07 -6.93
CA SER A 141 8.74 -7.26 -6.12
C SER A 141 9.77 -8.14 -6.81
N HIS A 142 10.51 -8.94 -6.03
CA HIS A 142 11.47 -9.94 -6.51
C HIS A 142 12.63 -9.34 -7.34
N GLY A 143 13.13 -8.16 -7.00
CA GLY A 143 14.27 -7.55 -7.70
C GLY A 143 14.02 -7.20 -9.17
N ARG A 144 12.76 -7.02 -9.55
CA ARG A 144 12.39 -6.74 -10.95
C ARG A 144 12.30 -5.24 -11.22
N ARG A 145 12.61 -4.84 -12.48
CA ARG A 145 12.43 -3.48 -13.00
C ARG A 145 13.14 -2.40 -12.18
N HIS A 146 14.28 -2.71 -11.56
CA HIS A 146 15.01 -1.77 -10.70
C HIS A 146 15.46 -0.52 -11.43
N GLN A 147 15.90 -0.62 -12.70
CA GLN A 147 16.32 0.53 -13.49
C GLN A 147 15.15 1.50 -13.73
N GLU A 148 14.00 0.98 -14.08
CA GLU A 148 12.79 1.79 -14.29
C GLU A 148 12.26 2.38 -12.98
N LEU A 149 12.29 1.59 -11.89
CA LEU A 149 11.91 2.07 -10.57
C LEU A 149 12.81 3.24 -10.12
N GLU A 150 14.12 3.16 -10.36
CA GLU A 150 15.04 4.25 -10.09
C GLU A 150 14.71 5.50 -10.89
N GLN A 151 14.43 5.35 -12.19
CA GLN A 151 14.01 6.47 -13.04
C GLN A 151 12.73 7.13 -12.50
N ILE A 152 11.75 6.34 -12.08
CA ILE A 152 10.51 6.87 -11.49
C ILE A 152 10.81 7.62 -10.19
N ILE A 153 11.61 7.07 -9.29
CA ILE A 153 12.00 7.74 -8.04
C ILE A 153 12.67 9.08 -8.33
N GLN A 154 13.53 9.14 -9.35
CA GLN A 154 14.29 10.35 -9.68
C GLN A 154 13.46 11.44 -10.36
N THR A 155 12.43 11.05 -11.14
CA THR A 155 11.76 11.97 -12.07
C THR A 155 10.28 12.21 -11.79
N GLN A 156 9.62 11.33 -11.02
CA GLN A 156 8.18 11.42 -10.81
C GLN A 156 7.82 11.90 -9.40
N PRO A 157 6.72 12.65 -9.24
CA PRO A 157 6.27 13.16 -7.95
C PRO A 157 5.53 12.05 -7.15
N ILE A 158 6.28 11.12 -6.61
CA ILE A 158 5.79 10.05 -5.75
C ILE A 158 6.23 10.25 -4.29
N ASP A 159 5.40 9.80 -3.36
CA ASP A 159 5.68 9.92 -1.92
C ASP A 159 6.30 8.64 -1.34
N PHE A 160 5.96 7.47 -1.92
CA PHE A 160 6.39 6.17 -1.44
C PHE A 160 6.91 5.26 -2.54
N VAL A 161 7.86 4.42 -2.20
CA VAL A 161 8.27 3.25 -2.98
C VAL A 161 8.19 1.99 -2.13
N GLN A 162 7.55 0.93 -2.65
CA GLN A 162 7.54 -0.38 -2.01
C GLN A 162 8.39 -1.35 -2.83
N LEU A 163 9.39 -1.97 -2.19
CA LEU A 163 10.37 -2.82 -2.84
C LEU A 163 10.80 -3.99 -1.95
N THR A 164 11.35 -5.04 -2.57
CA THR A 164 11.90 -6.16 -1.81
C THR A 164 13.23 -5.77 -1.18
N TYR A 165 13.32 -5.95 0.13
CA TYR A 165 14.53 -5.72 0.89
C TYR A 165 14.55 -6.59 2.14
N ASN A 166 15.56 -7.43 2.25
CA ASN A 166 15.77 -8.32 3.39
C ASN A 166 17.24 -8.71 3.53
N ILE A 167 17.57 -9.57 4.48
CA ILE A 167 18.94 -9.99 4.78
C ILE A 167 19.65 -10.68 3.59
N LEU A 168 18.90 -11.33 2.69
CA LEU A 168 19.43 -12.04 1.52
C LEU A 168 19.35 -11.18 0.23
N ASP A 169 18.31 -10.36 0.09
CA ASP A 169 18.09 -9.50 -1.08
C ASP A 169 18.37 -8.05 -0.71
N ARG A 170 19.61 -7.62 -0.98
CA ARG A 170 20.14 -6.29 -0.61
C ARG A 170 20.52 -5.43 -1.82
N GLU A 171 20.15 -5.83 -3.03
CA GLU A 171 20.52 -5.11 -4.25
C GLU A 171 20.08 -3.65 -4.24
N VAL A 172 18.93 -3.36 -3.65
CA VAL A 172 18.36 -2.01 -3.54
C VAL A 172 19.26 -1.00 -2.81
N GLU A 173 20.19 -1.46 -1.97
CA GLU A 173 21.15 -0.61 -1.23
C GLU A 173 22.09 0.16 -2.16
N ARG A 174 22.35 -0.36 -3.35
CA ARG A 174 23.33 0.22 -4.28
C ARG A 174 22.79 1.47 -4.96
N ARG A 175 21.52 1.52 -5.33
CA ARG A 175 20.93 2.57 -6.16
C ARG A 175 19.58 3.07 -5.66
N LEU A 176 18.62 2.19 -5.36
CA LEU A 176 17.23 2.57 -5.07
C LEU A 176 17.08 3.27 -3.72
N LEU A 177 17.71 2.75 -2.66
CA LEU A 177 17.67 3.39 -1.35
C LEU A 177 18.38 4.76 -1.35
N PRO A 178 19.58 4.92 -1.93
CA PRO A 178 20.19 6.25 -2.11
C PRO A 178 19.32 7.23 -2.88
N ALA A 179 18.72 6.80 -4.01
CA ALA A 179 17.82 7.64 -4.80
C ALA A 179 16.56 8.05 -4.01
N ALA A 180 15.96 7.13 -3.27
CA ALA A 180 14.80 7.42 -2.44
C ALA A 180 15.13 8.43 -1.32
N ILE A 181 16.31 8.32 -0.70
CA ILE A 181 16.79 9.27 0.32
C ILE A 181 16.98 10.65 -0.30
N GLU A 182 17.66 10.75 -1.44
CA GLU A 182 17.93 12.01 -2.15
C GLU A 182 16.63 12.74 -2.50
N LYS A 183 15.62 12.01 -2.93
CA LYS A 183 14.31 12.57 -3.36
C LYS A 183 13.28 12.71 -2.23
N GLY A 184 13.62 12.31 -1.02
CA GLY A 184 12.67 12.37 0.11
C GLY A 184 11.52 11.34 -0.01
N VAL A 185 11.67 10.31 -0.86
CA VAL A 185 10.67 9.25 -1.05
C VAL A 185 10.75 8.24 0.08
N ALA A 186 9.64 7.96 0.72
CA ALA A 186 9.56 6.98 1.80
C ALA A 186 9.62 5.54 1.28
N VAL A 187 10.29 4.65 2.00
CA VAL A 187 10.48 3.26 1.58
C VAL A 187 9.68 2.29 2.46
N ILE A 188 8.91 1.43 1.82
CA ILE A 188 8.25 0.27 2.43
C ILE A 188 8.98 -0.99 1.95
N ALA A 189 9.61 -1.71 2.89
CA ALA A 189 10.22 -3.00 2.58
C ALA A 189 9.17 -4.10 2.58
N ASN A 190 8.97 -4.75 1.43
CA ASN A 190 8.18 -5.98 1.34
C ASN A 190 9.09 -7.21 1.46
N ARG A 191 8.51 -8.35 1.85
CA ARG A 191 9.24 -9.62 2.01
C ARG A 191 10.47 -9.49 2.94
N PRO A 192 10.30 -8.91 4.14
CA PRO A 192 11.43 -8.69 5.05
C PRO A 192 12.02 -9.98 5.63
N PHE A 193 11.32 -11.14 5.41
CA PHE A 193 11.71 -12.48 5.86
C PHE A 193 11.69 -13.49 4.73
#